data_fa44df8ecdcce99302e0da2179b5bba0
#
_entry.id   fa44df8ecdcce99302e0da2179b5bba0
#
_cell.length_a   1.000
_cell.length_b   1.000
_cell.length_c   1.000
_cell.angle_alpha   90.00
_cell.angle_beta   90.00
_cell.angle_gamma   90.00
#
_symmetry.space_group_name_H-M   'P 1'
#
loop_
_entity.id
_entity.type
_entity.pdbx_description
1 polymer ?
#
loop_
_entity_poly.entity_id
_entity_poly.type
_entity_poly.pdbx_seq_one_letter_code
_entity_poly.pdbx_strand_id
1 'polypeptide(L)'
;NLVSLEARPPNIEGEGEIPESLLQDVAQLARELEERFHGFPQDLEWTFDGEKLWILQSRPITTLQPIWTRKIAAEVIPGLIRPLTWSINRPLTCGVWGKLFTLVLGDRAKGLKFKETATLHYSRAYFNATLLGKIFRRMGLPPESLEFLTRGAEFTRPSLLSTLRNLPGLLRLARREWRLASDFAVDQDALFAPTLQDLQQQSARELSPQELLTRIEMILTTD
;
A
#
# COMPACT_ATOMS: atom_id res chain seq x y z
N ASN A 1 -11.91 0.02 9.22
CA ASN A 1 -12.48 1.11 8.42
C ASN A 1 -11.83 2.44 8.78
N LEU A 2 -10.63 2.70 8.26
CA LEU A 2 -9.95 3.99 8.33
C LEU A 2 -10.34 4.86 7.13
N VAL A 3 -11.58 4.85 6.77
CA VAL A 3 -12.15 5.81 5.83
C VAL A 3 -12.57 7.00 6.67
N SER A 4 -12.12 8.19 6.31
CA SER A 4 -12.57 9.45 6.86
C SER A 4 -14.09 9.39 7.08
N LEU A 5 -14.51 9.46 8.32
CA LEU A 5 -15.93 9.49 8.71
C LEU A 5 -16.64 10.77 8.24
N GLU A 6 -15.89 11.72 7.63
CA GLU A 6 -16.45 12.97 7.11
C GLU A 6 -17.31 12.81 5.84
N ALA A 7 -17.20 11.66 5.15
CA ALA A 7 -17.83 11.49 3.84
C ALA A 7 -18.93 10.44 3.78
N ARG A 8 -19.22 9.69 4.87
CA ARG A 8 -20.25 8.66 4.85
C ARG A 8 -21.00 8.55 6.16
N PRO A 9 -22.32 8.36 6.09
CA PRO A 9 -23.08 7.92 7.26
C PRO A 9 -22.53 6.57 7.73
N PRO A 10 -22.48 6.32 9.05
CA PRO A 10 -22.10 5.03 9.59
C PRO A 10 -23.03 3.94 9.03
N ASN A 11 -22.46 2.79 8.67
CA ASN A 11 -23.27 1.64 8.31
C ASN A 11 -23.87 1.07 9.59
N ILE A 12 -25.21 1.16 9.74
CA ILE A 12 -25.93 0.71 10.92
C ILE A 12 -26.49 -0.66 10.60
N GLU A 13 -26.08 -1.65 11.35
CA GLU A 13 -26.63 -3.01 11.30
C GLU A 13 -27.27 -3.29 12.66
N GLY A 14 -28.57 -3.55 12.69
CA GLY A 14 -29.31 -3.88 13.89
C GLY A 14 -30.80 -3.55 13.79
N GLU A 15 -31.57 -4.06 14.76
CA GLU A 15 -32.99 -3.76 14.89
C GLU A 15 -33.17 -2.59 15.84
N GLY A 16 -33.80 -1.52 15.38
CA GLY A 16 -34.15 -0.35 16.20
C GLY A 16 -33.84 0.97 15.49
N GLU A 17 -34.60 2.01 15.83
CA GLU A 17 -34.40 3.36 15.33
C GLU A 17 -33.42 4.09 16.27
N ILE A 18 -32.16 4.22 15.84
CA ILE A 18 -31.19 5.08 16.52
C ILE A 18 -31.19 6.45 15.82
N PRO A 19 -31.38 7.57 16.53
CA PRO A 19 -31.32 8.89 15.93
C PRO A 19 -29.97 9.15 15.23
N GLU A 20 -30.01 9.69 14.01
CA GLU A 20 -28.80 9.97 13.23
C GLU A 20 -27.85 10.95 13.96
N SER A 21 -28.40 11.91 14.71
CA SER A 21 -27.63 12.83 15.56
C SER A 21 -26.79 12.07 16.60
N LEU A 22 -27.37 11.08 17.25
CA LEU A 22 -26.66 10.27 18.24
C LEU A 22 -25.51 9.47 17.63
N LEU A 23 -25.70 8.98 16.41
CA LEU A 23 -24.62 8.29 15.69
C LEU A 23 -23.47 9.21 15.31
N GLN A 24 -23.80 10.47 14.94
CA GLN A 24 -22.78 11.49 14.69
C GLN A 24 -21.99 11.82 15.97
N ASP A 25 -22.68 11.95 17.11
CA ASP A 25 -22.03 12.19 18.40
C ASP A 25 -21.10 11.04 18.81
N VAL A 26 -21.55 9.79 18.64
CA VAL A 26 -20.72 8.59 18.90
C VAL A 26 -19.51 8.56 17.97
N ALA A 27 -19.70 8.86 16.67
CA ALA A 27 -18.62 8.88 15.71
C ALA A 27 -17.60 9.99 16.00
N GLN A 28 -18.04 11.16 16.43
CA GLN A 28 -17.15 12.24 16.82
C GLN A 28 -16.38 11.88 18.10
N LEU A 29 -17.04 11.32 19.09
CA LEU A 29 -16.41 10.86 20.32
C LEU A 29 -15.37 9.78 20.08
N ALA A 30 -15.65 8.85 19.16
CA ALA A 30 -14.69 7.84 18.74
C ALA A 30 -13.40 8.44 18.15
N ARG A 31 -13.51 9.51 17.35
CA ARG A 31 -12.34 10.24 16.82
C ARG A 31 -11.56 10.97 17.90
N GLU A 32 -12.25 11.66 18.78
CA GLU A 32 -11.61 12.36 19.90
C GLU A 32 -10.82 11.39 20.79
N LEU A 33 -11.38 10.20 21.02
CA LEU A 33 -10.69 9.15 21.76
C LEU A 33 -9.51 8.59 20.97
N GLU A 34 -9.63 8.34 19.65
CA GLU A 34 -8.51 7.92 18.81
C GLU A 34 -7.36 8.93 18.87
N GLU A 35 -7.65 10.23 18.82
CA GLU A 35 -6.64 11.29 18.95
C GLU A 35 -5.97 11.28 20.32
N ARG A 36 -6.75 11.17 21.40
CA ARG A 36 -6.23 11.09 22.78
C ARG A 36 -5.37 9.85 23.01
N PHE A 37 -5.68 8.75 22.35
CA PHE A 37 -4.89 7.53 22.39
C PHE A 37 -3.83 7.46 21.25
N HIS A 38 -3.29 8.63 20.87
CA HIS A 38 -2.19 8.75 19.90
C HIS A 38 -2.47 8.12 18.52
N GLY A 39 -3.71 8.16 18.06
CA GLY A 39 -4.14 7.64 16.78
C GLY A 39 -4.36 6.12 16.76
N PHE A 40 -4.50 5.49 17.93
CA PHE A 40 -4.93 4.10 18.02
C PHE A 40 -6.45 4.03 18.02
N PRO A 41 -7.07 3.40 17.00
CA PRO A 41 -8.52 3.22 16.96
C PRO A 41 -9.04 2.50 18.19
N GLN A 42 -10.17 2.96 18.70
CA GLN A 42 -10.81 2.43 19.90
C GLN A 42 -12.06 1.66 19.55
N ASP A 43 -12.26 0.53 20.19
CA ASP A 43 -13.51 -0.20 20.27
C ASP A 43 -14.29 0.35 21.46
N LEU A 44 -15.50 0.89 21.19
CA LEU A 44 -16.29 1.59 22.17
C LEU A 44 -17.58 0.83 22.48
N GLU A 45 -17.81 0.60 23.76
CA GLU A 45 -19.12 0.21 24.29
C GLU A 45 -19.78 1.43 24.90
N TRP A 46 -21.00 1.72 24.47
CA TRP A 46 -21.72 2.92 24.88
C TRP A 46 -23.19 2.65 25.09
N THR A 47 -23.86 3.54 25.85
CA THR A 47 -25.31 3.56 26.04
C THR A 47 -25.80 4.98 26.04
N PHE A 48 -27.08 5.14 25.78
CA PHE A 48 -27.79 6.43 25.79
C PHE A 48 -29.01 6.30 26.66
N ASP A 49 -29.14 7.22 27.64
CA ASP A 49 -30.25 7.19 28.61
C ASP A 49 -31.46 8.04 28.21
N GLY A 50 -31.42 8.64 27.02
CA GLY A 50 -32.41 9.56 26.48
C GLY A 50 -31.97 11.03 26.55
N GLU A 51 -30.97 11.36 27.35
CA GLU A 51 -30.40 12.72 27.48
C GLU A 51 -28.90 12.75 27.19
N LYS A 52 -28.16 11.75 27.66
CA LYS A 52 -26.71 11.71 27.63
C LYS A 52 -26.17 10.41 27.05
N LEU A 53 -25.08 10.56 26.31
CA LEU A 53 -24.26 9.45 25.83
C LEU A 53 -23.25 9.05 26.90
N TRP A 54 -23.22 7.79 27.27
CA TRP A 54 -22.33 7.21 28.27
C TRP A 54 -21.36 6.23 27.59
N ILE A 55 -20.07 6.40 27.81
CA ILE A 55 -19.07 5.41 27.42
C ILE A 55 -18.93 4.41 28.56
N LEU A 56 -19.24 3.16 28.30
CA LEU A 56 -19.13 2.07 29.26
C LEU A 56 -17.72 1.47 29.22
N GLN A 57 -17.14 1.36 28.00
CA GLN A 57 -15.80 0.83 27.81
C GLN A 57 -15.14 1.47 26.59
N SER A 58 -13.82 1.70 26.68
CA SER A 58 -12.95 2.02 25.56
C SER A 58 -11.71 1.14 25.62
N ARG A 59 -11.42 0.44 24.55
CA ARG A 59 -10.22 -0.41 24.44
C ARG A 59 -9.56 -0.25 23.07
N PRO A 60 -8.22 -0.25 22.99
CA PRO A 60 -7.53 -0.14 21.71
C PRO A 60 -7.81 -1.37 20.83
N ILE A 61 -8.12 -1.14 19.55
CA ILE A 61 -8.24 -2.21 18.56
C ILE A 61 -6.84 -2.67 18.18
N THR A 62 -6.38 -3.76 18.79
CA THR A 62 -5.02 -4.31 18.58
C THR A 62 -4.94 -5.22 17.36
N THR A 63 -6.05 -5.67 16.81
CA THR A 63 -6.15 -6.65 15.71
C THR A 63 -6.57 -6.03 14.39
N LEU A 64 -6.05 -4.85 14.04
CA LEU A 64 -6.31 -4.25 12.74
C LEU A 64 -5.65 -5.09 11.65
N GLN A 65 -6.44 -5.92 11.01
CA GLN A 65 -6.00 -6.67 9.83
C GLN A 65 -5.76 -5.70 8.67
N PRO A 66 -4.65 -5.85 7.93
CA PRO A 66 -4.43 -5.05 6.75
C PRO A 66 -5.51 -5.35 5.70
N ILE A 67 -6.03 -4.29 5.11
CA ILE A 67 -6.97 -4.39 3.97
C ILE A 67 -6.16 -4.70 2.72
N TRP A 68 -6.53 -5.77 2.04
CA TRP A 68 -5.91 -6.19 0.79
C TRP A 68 -6.84 -5.89 -0.39
N THR A 69 -6.32 -5.27 -1.43
CA THR A 69 -7.07 -4.97 -2.65
C THR A 69 -6.46 -5.69 -3.84
N ARG A 70 -7.34 -6.14 -4.73
CA ARG A 70 -6.93 -6.75 -5.99
C ARG A 70 -7.01 -5.77 -7.17
N LYS A 71 -7.57 -4.58 -7.01
CA LYS A 71 -7.89 -3.69 -8.11
C LYS A 71 -6.68 -3.43 -9.01
N ILE A 72 -5.58 -2.88 -8.45
CA ILE A 72 -4.35 -2.64 -9.21
C ILE A 72 -3.76 -3.97 -9.72
N ALA A 73 -3.71 -4.98 -8.86
CA ALA A 73 -3.16 -6.27 -9.23
C ALA A 73 -3.94 -6.96 -10.36
N ALA A 74 -5.26 -6.75 -10.45
CA ALA A 74 -6.08 -7.33 -11.51
C ALA A 74 -5.78 -6.74 -12.89
N GLU A 75 -5.36 -5.49 -12.95
CA GLU A 75 -5.00 -4.80 -14.19
C GLU A 75 -3.59 -5.20 -14.66
N VAL A 76 -2.64 -5.28 -13.72
CA VAL A 76 -1.22 -5.52 -14.03
C VAL A 76 -0.89 -7.02 -14.09
N ILE A 77 -1.47 -7.82 -13.19
CA ILE A 77 -1.22 -9.26 -13.07
C ILE A 77 -2.58 -9.99 -12.91
N PRO A 78 -3.35 -10.13 -13.99
CA PRO A 78 -4.75 -10.63 -13.90
C PRO A 78 -4.87 -12.13 -13.59
N GLY A 79 -3.87 -12.92 -13.96
CA GLY A 79 -3.89 -14.37 -13.95
C GLY A 79 -3.69 -15.02 -12.58
N LEU A 80 -3.64 -16.35 -12.60
CA LEU A 80 -3.19 -17.18 -11.47
C LEU A 80 -1.66 -17.24 -11.48
N ILE A 81 -1.08 -17.06 -10.30
CA ILE A 81 0.36 -17.05 -10.11
C ILE A 81 0.76 -18.31 -9.32
N ARG A 82 1.70 -19.06 -9.85
CA ARG A 82 2.25 -20.23 -9.14
C ARG A 82 3.16 -19.79 -7.99
N PRO A 83 3.27 -20.58 -6.91
CA PRO A 83 4.09 -20.22 -5.75
C PRO A 83 5.55 -19.91 -6.10
N LEU A 84 6.18 -20.69 -6.98
CA LEU A 84 7.56 -20.43 -7.44
C LEU A 84 7.68 -19.08 -8.15
N THR A 85 6.76 -18.78 -9.07
CA THR A 85 6.73 -17.47 -9.75
C THR A 85 6.56 -16.34 -8.75
N TRP A 86 5.72 -16.54 -7.72
CA TRP A 86 5.49 -15.54 -6.69
C TRP A 86 6.71 -15.32 -5.78
N SER A 87 7.45 -16.39 -5.45
CA SER A 87 8.66 -16.25 -4.63
C SER A 87 9.73 -15.38 -5.31
N ILE A 88 9.74 -15.34 -6.62
CA ILE A 88 10.62 -14.48 -7.44
C ILE A 88 10.03 -13.07 -7.56
N ASN A 89 8.76 -12.96 -7.95
CA ASN A 89 8.14 -11.66 -8.26
C ASN A 89 7.85 -10.80 -7.02
N ARG A 90 7.57 -11.40 -5.87
CA ARG A 90 7.26 -10.64 -4.66
C ARG A 90 8.40 -9.74 -4.19
N PRO A 91 9.64 -10.23 -4.04
CA PRO A 91 10.78 -9.38 -3.69
C PRO A 91 10.98 -8.23 -4.67
N LEU A 92 10.91 -8.50 -5.97
CA LEU A 92 11.03 -7.50 -7.03
C LEU A 92 9.93 -6.45 -6.91
N THR A 93 8.67 -6.86 -6.87
CA THR A 93 7.54 -5.93 -6.75
C THR A 93 7.65 -5.09 -5.49
N CYS A 94 7.88 -5.70 -4.33
CA CYS A 94 8.00 -4.98 -3.07
C CYS A 94 9.23 -4.06 -3.04
N GLY A 95 10.34 -4.47 -3.66
CA GLY A 95 11.58 -3.70 -3.79
C GLY A 95 11.39 -2.45 -4.64
N VAL A 96 10.81 -2.58 -5.83
CA VAL A 96 10.53 -1.44 -6.74
C VAL A 96 9.63 -0.41 -6.05
N TRP A 97 8.53 -0.85 -5.45
CA TRP A 97 7.63 0.03 -4.71
C TRP A 97 8.35 0.70 -3.52
N GLY A 98 9.18 -0.07 -2.80
CA GLY A 98 10.00 0.46 -1.69
C GLY A 98 10.98 1.54 -2.15
N LYS A 99 11.75 1.27 -3.21
CA LYS A 99 12.71 2.22 -3.81
C LYS A 99 11.97 3.50 -4.27
N LEU A 100 10.86 3.36 -4.99
CA LEU A 100 10.08 4.48 -5.52
C LEU A 100 9.52 5.38 -4.40
N PHE A 101 8.82 4.80 -3.44
CA PHE A 101 8.23 5.58 -2.35
C PHE A 101 9.26 6.14 -1.39
N THR A 102 10.39 5.47 -1.19
CA THR A 102 11.50 6.03 -0.41
C THR A 102 12.11 7.24 -1.13
N LEU A 103 12.25 7.19 -2.44
CA LEU A 103 12.72 8.33 -3.23
C LEU A 103 11.81 9.55 -3.09
N VAL A 104 10.50 9.35 -3.14
CA VAL A 104 9.50 10.44 -3.03
C VAL A 104 9.40 10.97 -1.61
N LEU A 105 9.30 10.08 -0.62
CA LEU A 105 9.07 10.45 0.77
C LEU A 105 10.34 10.89 1.52
N GLY A 106 11.52 10.39 1.11
CA GLY A 106 12.76 10.58 1.86
C GLY A 106 12.65 10.03 3.28
N ASP A 107 13.03 10.82 4.29
CA ASP A 107 12.97 10.42 5.71
C ASP A 107 11.56 10.02 6.19
N ARG A 108 10.53 10.52 5.54
CA ARG A 108 9.13 10.15 5.84
C ARG A 108 8.79 8.70 5.47
N ALA A 109 9.66 8.00 4.74
CA ALA A 109 9.52 6.57 4.46
C ALA A 109 9.88 5.67 5.66
N LYS A 110 10.60 6.21 6.66
CA LYS A 110 11.02 5.44 7.83
C LYS A 110 9.84 4.79 8.56
N GLY A 111 9.99 3.53 8.91
CA GLY A 111 8.96 2.72 9.58
C GLY A 111 7.86 2.15 8.66
N LEU A 112 7.91 2.40 7.35
CA LEU A 112 7.04 1.71 6.40
C LEU A 112 7.62 0.33 6.04
N LYS A 113 6.78 -0.70 6.12
CA LYS A 113 7.19 -2.08 5.86
C LYS A 113 6.90 -2.45 4.39
N PHE A 114 7.74 -1.98 3.48
CA PHE A 114 7.54 -2.22 2.04
C PHE A 114 7.53 -3.69 1.63
N LYS A 115 8.12 -4.59 2.41
CA LYS A 115 8.02 -6.04 2.22
C LYS A 115 6.58 -6.59 2.31
N GLU A 116 5.68 -5.80 2.92
CA GLU A 116 4.25 -6.12 3.06
C GLU A 116 3.38 -5.45 1.98
N THR A 117 3.98 -4.85 0.93
CA THR A 117 3.23 -4.16 -0.13
C THR A 117 2.34 -5.09 -0.93
N ALA A 118 2.79 -6.31 -1.19
CA ALA A 118 2.07 -7.29 -1.98
C ALA A 118 2.07 -8.67 -1.32
N THR A 119 0.98 -9.41 -1.53
CA THR A 119 0.82 -10.79 -1.09
C THR A 119 0.11 -11.64 -2.15
N LEU A 120 0.24 -12.97 -2.02
CA LEU A 120 -0.52 -13.93 -2.80
C LEU A 120 -1.62 -14.53 -1.94
N HIS A 121 -2.86 -14.50 -2.43
CA HIS A 121 -3.99 -15.14 -1.79
C HIS A 121 -4.81 -15.88 -2.84
N TYR A 122 -5.08 -17.16 -2.63
CA TYR A 122 -5.68 -18.07 -3.63
C TYR A 122 -5.04 -17.94 -5.02
N SER A 123 -3.71 -18.00 -5.09
CA SER A 123 -2.91 -17.87 -6.32
C SER A 123 -3.13 -16.56 -7.09
N ARG A 124 -3.60 -15.52 -6.44
CA ARG A 124 -3.81 -14.19 -7.04
C ARG A 124 -3.08 -13.12 -6.23
N ALA A 125 -2.48 -12.16 -6.92
CA ALA A 125 -1.79 -11.05 -6.28
C ALA A 125 -2.76 -10.04 -5.68
N TYR A 126 -2.42 -9.53 -4.50
CA TYR A 126 -3.12 -8.46 -3.79
C TYR A 126 -2.12 -7.43 -3.31
N PHE A 127 -2.51 -6.16 -3.32
CA PHE A 127 -1.77 -5.07 -2.72
C PHE A 127 -2.35 -4.67 -1.36
N ASN A 128 -1.47 -4.27 -0.45
CA ASN A 128 -1.82 -3.83 0.89
C ASN A 128 -2.38 -2.40 0.85
N ALA A 129 -3.71 -2.26 0.79
CA ALA A 129 -4.38 -0.96 0.76
C ALA A 129 -4.11 -0.15 2.03
N THR A 130 -3.98 -0.79 3.20
CA THR A 130 -3.65 -0.12 4.45
C THR A 130 -2.25 0.52 4.39
N LEU A 131 -1.26 -0.18 3.84
CA LEU A 131 0.09 0.35 3.65
C LEU A 131 0.10 1.49 2.63
N LEU A 132 -0.58 1.31 1.50
CA LEU A 132 -0.71 2.35 0.47
C LEU A 132 -1.41 3.60 1.02
N GLY A 133 -2.44 3.45 1.84
CA GLY A 133 -3.09 4.56 2.53
C GLY A 133 -2.15 5.30 3.48
N LYS A 134 -1.27 4.58 4.21
CA LYS A 134 -0.22 5.20 5.04
C LYS A 134 0.79 5.99 4.19
N ILE A 135 1.18 5.45 3.05
CA ILE A 135 2.07 6.11 2.09
C ILE A 135 1.42 7.40 1.56
N PHE A 136 0.18 7.33 1.10
CA PHE A 136 -0.55 8.47 0.56
C PHE A 136 -0.75 9.58 1.59
N ARG A 137 -1.12 9.25 2.83
CA ARG A 137 -1.19 10.23 3.92
C ARG A 137 0.16 10.90 4.18
N ARG A 138 1.27 10.16 4.15
CA ARG A 138 2.62 10.74 4.28
C ARG A 138 3.00 11.62 3.09
N MET A 139 2.45 11.37 1.92
CA MET A 139 2.56 12.25 0.75
C MET A 139 1.65 13.48 0.87
N GLY A 140 0.75 13.51 1.84
CA GLY A 140 -0.25 14.57 2.01
C GLY A 140 -1.36 14.50 0.96
N LEU A 141 -1.60 13.32 0.40
CA LEU A 141 -2.76 13.08 -0.45
C LEU A 141 -4.02 12.93 0.41
N PRO A 142 -5.17 13.38 -0.09
CA PRO A 142 -6.42 13.25 0.64
C PRO A 142 -6.81 11.77 0.82
N PRO A 143 -7.59 11.45 1.88
CA PRO A 143 -8.01 10.07 2.18
C PRO A 143 -8.76 9.39 1.03
N GLU A 144 -9.49 10.16 0.23
CA GLU A 144 -10.26 9.70 -0.94
C GLU A 144 -9.35 9.08 -2.01
N SER A 145 -8.06 9.42 -2.02
CA SER A 145 -7.07 8.79 -2.90
C SER A 145 -6.94 7.28 -2.66
N LEU A 146 -7.29 6.80 -1.45
CA LEU A 146 -7.35 5.37 -1.15
C LEU A 146 -8.61 4.73 -1.78
N GLU A 147 -9.71 5.46 -1.92
CA GLU A 147 -10.92 4.96 -2.55
C GLU A 147 -10.70 4.67 -4.04
N PHE A 148 -9.88 5.48 -4.71
CA PHE A 148 -9.44 5.17 -6.07
C PHE A 148 -8.82 3.77 -6.17
N LEU A 149 -7.95 3.40 -5.22
CA LEU A 149 -7.28 2.10 -5.20
C LEU A 149 -8.20 0.93 -4.82
N THR A 150 -9.27 1.19 -4.07
CA THR A 150 -10.16 0.15 -3.55
C THR A 150 -11.47 0.04 -4.29
N ARG A 151 -12.05 1.16 -4.75
CA ARG A 151 -13.41 1.24 -5.30
C ARG A 151 -13.51 1.82 -6.71
N GLY A 152 -12.42 2.41 -7.25
CA GLY A 152 -12.44 3.01 -8.58
C GLY A 152 -13.05 4.40 -8.66
N ALA A 153 -13.13 5.10 -7.54
CA ALA A 153 -13.48 6.52 -7.52
C ALA A 153 -12.50 7.34 -8.38
N GLU A 154 -12.91 8.51 -8.84
CA GLU A 154 -12.03 9.43 -9.56
C GLU A 154 -10.90 9.92 -8.64
N PHE A 155 -9.72 10.11 -9.21
CA PHE A 155 -8.56 10.57 -8.45
C PHE A 155 -8.76 12.03 -8.05
N THR A 156 -8.88 12.28 -6.75
CA THR A 156 -9.02 13.65 -6.21
C THR A 156 -7.68 14.38 -6.30
N ARG A 157 -7.70 15.60 -6.82
CA ARG A 157 -6.49 16.43 -6.96
C ARG A 157 -5.90 16.76 -5.58
N PRO A 158 -4.58 16.59 -5.39
CA PRO A 158 -3.94 16.95 -4.15
C PRO A 158 -4.02 18.47 -3.90
N SER A 159 -4.04 18.87 -2.62
CA SER A 159 -4.00 20.29 -2.26
C SER A 159 -2.66 20.94 -2.65
N LEU A 160 -2.64 22.24 -2.89
CA LEU A 160 -1.42 22.98 -3.24
C LEU A 160 -0.34 22.86 -2.15
N LEU A 161 -0.74 22.88 -0.87
CA LEU A 161 0.17 22.69 0.28
C LEU A 161 0.81 21.30 0.28
N SER A 162 0.03 20.27 -0.07
CA SER A 162 0.53 18.91 -0.21
C SER A 162 1.53 18.80 -1.35
N THR A 163 1.26 19.43 -2.48
CA THR A 163 2.15 19.46 -3.65
C THR A 163 3.47 20.13 -3.31
N LEU A 164 3.44 21.30 -2.66
CA LEU A 164 4.64 22.02 -2.21
C LEU A 164 5.47 21.18 -1.22
N ARG A 165 4.82 20.53 -0.27
CA ARG A 165 5.50 19.66 0.71
C ARG A 165 6.22 18.48 0.06
N ASN A 166 5.70 17.97 -1.04
CA ASN A 166 6.27 16.83 -1.77
C ASN A 166 7.20 17.25 -2.92
N LEU A 167 7.31 18.55 -3.21
CA LEU A 167 8.09 19.09 -4.32
C LEU A 167 9.53 18.54 -4.37
N PRO A 168 10.30 18.46 -3.25
CA PRO A 168 11.64 17.87 -3.28
C PRO A 168 11.66 16.40 -3.71
N GLY A 169 10.64 15.63 -3.32
CA GLY A 169 10.48 14.24 -3.73
C GLY A 169 10.10 14.11 -5.21
N LEU A 170 9.18 14.94 -5.67
CA LEU A 170 8.77 14.99 -7.07
C LEU A 170 9.92 15.42 -8.00
N LEU A 171 10.74 16.36 -7.58
CA LEU A 171 11.94 16.76 -8.33
C LEU A 171 12.97 15.64 -8.42
N ARG A 172 13.18 14.87 -7.34
CA ARG A 172 14.05 13.69 -7.38
C ARG A 172 13.50 12.62 -8.34
N LEU A 173 12.19 12.42 -8.33
CA LEU A 173 11.53 11.48 -9.25
C LEU A 173 11.65 11.96 -10.70
N ALA A 174 11.36 13.22 -10.99
CA ALA A 174 11.48 13.81 -12.32
C ALA A 174 12.93 13.73 -12.84
N ARG A 175 13.93 14.02 -11.98
CA ARG A 175 15.34 13.90 -12.35
C ARG A 175 15.70 12.45 -12.67
N ARG A 176 15.20 11.48 -11.92
CA ARG A 176 15.41 10.07 -12.19
C ARG A 176 14.77 9.66 -13.52
N GLU A 177 13.53 10.08 -13.74
CA GLU A 177 12.79 9.80 -14.98
C GLU A 177 13.53 10.36 -16.20
N TRP A 178 14.06 11.58 -16.09
CA TRP A 178 14.80 12.20 -17.19
C TRP A 178 16.11 11.47 -17.54
N ARG A 179 16.73 10.87 -16.52
CA ARG A 179 17.98 10.10 -16.72
C ARG A 179 17.71 8.63 -17.07
N LEU A 180 16.47 8.16 -16.92
CA LEU A 180 16.13 6.75 -17.04
C LEU A 180 16.60 6.14 -18.37
N ALA A 181 16.40 6.84 -19.49
CA ALA A 181 16.80 6.35 -20.80
C ALA A 181 18.33 6.24 -20.96
N SER A 182 19.07 7.23 -20.43
CA SER A 182 20.55 7.21 -20.51
C SER A 182 21.13 6.19 -19.54
N ASP A 183 20.59 6.11 -18.32
CA ASP A 183 21.03 5.14 -17.31
C ASP A 183 20.74 3.73 -17.80
N PHE A 184 19.55 3.49 -18.39
CA PHE A 184 19.19 2.19 -18.98
C PHE A 184 20.12 1.78 -20.15
N ALA A 185 20.50 2.72 -21.00
CA ALA A 185 21.43 2.41 -22.10
C ALA A 185 22.81 1.96 -21.58
N VAL A 186 23.31 2.62 -20.51
CA VAL A 186 24.56 2.22 -19.86
C VAL A 186 24.43 0.85 -19.19
N ASP A 187 23.33 0.62 -18.46
CA ASP A 187 23.07 -0.65 -17.79
C ASP A 187 22.84 -1.79 -18.80
N GLN A 188 22.21 -1.49 -19.93
CA GLN A 188 22.02 -2.44 -21.02
C GLN A 188 23.35 -3.00 -21.51
N ASP A 189 24.31 -2.15 -21.78
CA ASP A 189 25.62 -2.57 -22.34
C ASP A 189 26.52 -3.16 -21.25
N ALA A 190 26.50 -2.62 -20.06
CA ALA A 190 27.41 -3.01 -18.98
C ALA A 190 26.94 -4.25 -18.18
N LEU A 191 25.63 -4.40 -17.98
CA LEU A 191 25.06 -5.42 -17.10
C LEU A 191 24.18 -6.42 -17.86
N PHE A 192 23.19 -5.93 -18.62
CA PHE A 192 22.16 -6.80 -19.18
C PHE A 192 22.65 -7.59 -20.39
N ALA A 193 23.37 -6.97 -21.33
CA ALA A 193 23.84 -7.66 -22.54
C ALA A 193 24.80 -8.81 -22.23
N PRO A 194 25.83 -8.64 -21.38
CA PRO A 194 26.70 -9.75 -20.99
C PRO A 194 25.95 -10.87 -20.26
N THR A 195 25.05 -10.52 -19.33
CA THR A 195 24.25 -11.51 -18.58
C THR A 195 23.32 -12.29 -19.51
N LEU A 196 22.65 -11.60 -20.46
CA LEU A 196 21.79 -12.26 -21.45
C LEU A 196 22.57 -13.17 -22.38
N GLN A 197 23.77 -12.76 -22.81
CA GLN A 197 24.64 -13.59 -23.63
C GLN A 197 25.04 -14.86 -22.89
N ASP A 198 25.43 -14.76 -21.63
CA ASP A 198 25.76 -15.92 -20.78
C ASP A 198 24.55 -16.85 -20.61
N LEU A 199 23.37 -16.28 -20.34
CA LEU A 199 22.13 -17.02 -20.23
C LEU A 199 21.69 -17.74 -21.51
N GLN A 200 22.11 -17.27 -22.70
CA GLN A 200 21.79 -17.87 -23.98
C GLN A 200 22.74 -19.02 -24.36
N GLN A 201 23.94 -19.06 -23.80
CA GLN A 201 24.95 -20.08 -24.14
C GLN A 201 24.53 -21.49 -23.75
N GLN A 202 23.75 -21.64 -22.69
CA GLN A 202 23.30 -22.92 -22.16
C GLN A 202 21.78 -22.98 -21.99
N SER A 203 21.15 -24.00 -22.57
CA SER A 203 19.71 -24.20 -22.46
C SER A 203 19.31 -24.54 -21.03
N ALA A 204 18.25 -23.89 -20.51
CA ALA A 204 17.70 -24.19 -19.18
C ALA A 204 17.23 -25.66 -19.04
N ARG A 205 17.00 -26.36 -20.16
CA ARG A 205 16.58 -27.77 -20.15
C ARG A 205 17.72 -28.75 -19.84
N GLU A 206 18.96 -28.30 -19.99
CA GLU A 206 20.18 -29.09 -19.80
C GLU A 206 20.76 -28.90 -18.40
N LEU A 207 20.20 -27.95 -17.61
CA LEU A 207 20.66 -27.60 -16.28
C LEU A 207 20.05 -28.50 -15.22
N SER A 208 20.84 -28.87 -14.24
CA SER A 208 20.38 -29.49 -13.00
C SER A 208 19.53 -28.52 -12.17
N PRO A 209 18.70 -29.00 -11.23
CA PRO A 209 17.93 -28.14 -10.33
C PRO A 209 18.78 -27.12 -9.56
N GLN A 210 19.99 -27.48 -9.18
CA GLN A 210 20.92 -26.63 -8.46
C GLN A 210 21.44 -25.49 -9.33
N GLU A 211 21.82 -25.79 -10.57
CA GLU A 211 22.28 -24.80 -11.56
C GLU A 211 21.15 -23.85 -11.94
N LEU A 212 19.90 -24.34 -12.05
CA LEU A 212 18.73 -23.51 -12.30
C LEU A 212 18.50 -22.53 -11.15
N LEU A 213 18.69 -22.95 -9.90
CA LEU A 213 18.55 -22.08 -8.73
C LEU A 213 19.61 -20.97 -8.76
N THR A 214 20.88 -21.33 -8.96
CA THR A 214 21.99 -20.38 -9.10
C THR A 214 21.73 -19.36 -10.23
N ARG A 215 21.19 -19.84 -11.36
CA ARG A 215 20.84 -18.98 -12.50
C ARG A 215 19.72 -18.00 -12.18
N ILE A 216 18.70 -18.43 -11.41
CA ILE A 216 17.65 -17.54 -10.91
C ILE A 216 18.23 -16.49 -9.96
N GLU A 217 19.10 -16.88 -9.05
CA GLU A 217 19.76 -15.95 -8.13
C GLU A 217 20.61 -14.92 -8.87
N MET A 218 21.37 -15.35 -9.89
CA MET A 218 22.14 -14.44 -10.74
C MET A 218 21.24 -13.42 -11.44
N ILE A 219 20.12 -13.83 -12.04
CA ILE A 219 19.16 -12.90 -12.67
C ILE A 219 18.62 -11.90 -11.67
N LEU A 220 18.29 -12.35 -10.45
CA LEU A 220 17.73 -11.47 -9.39
C LEU A 220 18.76 -10.48 -8.83
N THR A 221 20.05 -10.75 -8.94
CA THR A 221 21.13 -9.88 -8.45
C THR A 221 21.66 -8.93 -9.51
N THR A 222 21.27 -9.11 -10.78
CA THR A 222 21.63 -8.21 -11.90
C THR A 222 20.74 -6.95 -11.94
N ASP A 223 19.72 -6.83 -11.06
CA ASP A 223 18.77 -5.71 -10.96
C ASP A 223 19.27 -4.50 -10.11
#